data_0ae0c8336916789e625c3455377a7151
#
_entry.id   0ae0c8336916789e625c3455377a7151
#
_cell.length_a   1.000
_cell.length_b   1.000
_cell.length_c   1.000
_cell.angle_alpha   90.00
_cell.angle_beta   90.00
_cell.angle_gamma   90.00
#
_symmetry.space_group_name_H-M   'P 1'
#
loop_
_entity.id
_entity.type
_entity.pdbx_description
1 polymer ?
#
loop_
_entity_poly.entity_id
_entity_poly.type
_entity_poly.pdbx_seq_one_letter_code
_entity_poly.pdbx_strand_id
1 'polypeptide(L)'
;MKKGLLAITIIVLSSITLLAQNEIDALRYSTHNLSGTARYSAMGGAFGSLGGEFSSLSSNPAGIGMYQFSEFTFTPTLNLNRTKSYYNNSHISDYKSGFNIGNLGLVFTIPKNNSDWKRINVGIGWNQLANYDSRIKIEGRNSTSSIAD
;
A
#
# COMPACT_ATOMS: atom_id res chain seq x y z
N MET A 1 26.40 -19.03 31.82
CA MET A 1 27.15 -18.14 30.93
C MET A 1 27.42 -18.72 29.55
N LYS A 2 27.91 -19.96 29.39
CA LYS A 2 28.22 -20.57 28.07
C LYS A 2 27.00 -20.67 27.12
N LYS A 3 25.80 -21.00 27.63
CA LYS A 3 24.57 -21.11 26.83
C LYS A 3 24.08 -19.76 26.28
N GLY A 4 24.24 -18.68 27.05
CA GLY A 4 23.89 -17.32 26.60
C GLY A 4 24.85 -16.81 25.53
N LEU A 5 26.14 -17.10 25.66
CA LEU A 5 27.14 -16.74 24.65
C LEU A 5 26.87 -17.46 23.32
N LEU A 6 26.49 -18.73 23.37
CA LEU A 6 26.16 -19.53 22.17
C LEU A 6 24.89 -18.97 21.46
N ALA A 7 23.88 -18.58 22.21
CA ALA A 7 22.67 -17.96 21.65
C ALA A 7 22.95 -16.63 20.96
N ILE A 8 23.78 -15.77 21.55
CA ILE A 8 24.21 -14.50 20.95
C ILE A 8 25.02 -14.74 19.69
N THR A 9 25.91 -15.72 19.68
CA THR A 9 26.71 -16.06 18.49
C THR A 9 25.85 -16.54 17.32
N ILE A 10 24.80 -17.36 17.60
CA ILE A 10 23.85 -17.81 16.56
C ILE A 10 23.06 -16.65 16.00
N ILE A 11 22.60 -15.70 16.82
CA ILE A 11 21.86 -14.51 16.38
C ILE A 11 22.74 -13.61 15.49
N VAL A 12 24.01 -13.43 15.84
CA VAL A 12 24.95 -12.63 15.06
C VAL A 12 25.31 -13.29 13.74
N LEU A 13 25.46 -14.61 13.71
CA LEU A 13 25.74 -15.36 12.47
C LEU A 13 24.56 -15.41 11.52
N SER A 14 23.31 -15.34 11.99
CA SER A 14 22.12 -15.32 11.14
C SER A 14 21.93 -13.98 10.41
N SER A 15 22.62 -12.92 10.80
CA SER A 15 22.51 -11.59 10.19
C SER A 15 23.31 -11.40 8.89
N ILE A 16 24.13 -12.38 8.49
CA ILE A 16 25.16 -12.20 7.42
C ILE A 16 24.62 -12.50 6.00
N THR A 17 23.38 -12.96 5.84
CA THR A 17 22.86 -13.43 4.54
C THR A 17 21.66 -12.66 3.99
N LEU A 18 21.53 -11.38 4.30
CA LEU A 18 20.45 -10.54 3.76
C LEU A 18 20.82 -9.88 2.41
N LEU A 19 21.39 -10.64 1.47
CA LEU A 19 21.63 -10.18 0.10
C LEU A 19 20.39 -10.34 -0.82
N ALA A 20 19.22 -10.61 -0.25
CA ALA A 20 17.99 -10.85 -1.00
C ALA A 20 17.23 -9.58 -1.41
N GLN A 21 17.74 -8.38 -1.09
CA GLN A 21 17.07 -7.13 -1.47
C GLN A 21 17.69 -6.56 -2.75
N ASN A 22 16.94 -6.67 -3.85
CA ASN A 22 17.28 -6.03 -5.10
C ASN A 22 16.82 -4.55 -5.06
N GLU A 23 17.61 -3.64 -5.63
CA GLU A 23 17.29 -2.21 -5.77
C GLU A 23 15.92 -1.99 -6.42
N ILE A 24 15.54 -2.83 -7.38
CA ILE A 24 14.25 -2.80 -8.07
C ILE A 24 13.10 -3.10 -7.10
N ASP A 25 13.26 -4.05 -6.19
CA ASP A 25 12.25 -4.37 -5.20
C ASP A 25 12.14 -3.25 -4.15
N ALA A 26 13.28 -2.69 -3.72
CA ALA A 26 13.28 -1.54 -2.82
C ALA A 26 12.54 -0.35 -3.44
N LEU A 27 12.78 -0.05 -4.73
CA LEU A 27 12.06 0.99 -5.47
C LEU A 27 10.56 0.70 -5.56
N ARG A 28 10.19 -0.56 -5.86
CA ARG A 28 8.79 -0.99 -5.96
C ARG A 28 8.03 -0.79 -4.65
N TYR A 29 8.64 -1.13 -3.52
CA TYR A 29 8.02 -0.98 -2.20
C TYR A 29 8.07 0.44 -1.66
N SER A 30 8.97 1.29 -2.15
CA SER A 30 9.05 2.70 -1.78
C SER A 30 8.02 3.59 -2.49
N THR A 31 7.41 3.11 -3.58
CA THR A 31 6.39 3.88 -4.31
C THR A 31 5.08 3.90 -3.53
N HIS A 32 4.61 5.10 -3.20
CA HIS A 32 3.30 5.30 -2.59
C HIS A 32 2.25 5.49 -3.67
N ASN A 33 1.31 4.56 -3.76
CA ASN A 33 0.12 4.74 -4.57
C ASN A 33 -0.94 5.50 -3.76
N LEU A 34 -1.50 6.56 -4.35
CA LEU A 34 -2.62 7.28 -3.77
C LEU A 34 -3.89 6.41 -3.90
N SER A 35 -4.06 5.50 -2.95
CA SER A 35 -5.21 4.62 -2.85
C SER A 35 -6.03 4.99 -1.61
N GLY A 36 -7.35 4.87 -1.70
CA GLY A 36 -8.23 5.21 -0.61
C GLY A 36 -9.60 5.67 -1.09
N THR A 37 -10.28 6.50 -0.31
CA THR A 37 -11.56 7.07 -0.72
C THR A 37 -11.40 7.97 -1.95
N ALA A 38 -12.49 8.14 -2.72
CA ALA A 38 -12.50 9.02 -3.88
C ALA A 38 -12.13 10.47 -3.49
N ARG A 39 -12.56 10.90 -2.31
CA ARG A 39 -12.24 12.23 -1.75
C ARG A 39 -10.74 12.37 -1.49
N TYR A 40 -10.12 11.37 -0.85
CA TYR A 40 -8.68 11.34 -0.59
C TYR A 40 -7.87 11.39 -1.90
N SER A 41 -8.27 10.58 -2.87
CA SER A 41 -7.60 10.50 -4.17
C SER A 41 -7.75 11.81 -4.98
N ALA A 42 -8.94 12.42 -4.96
CA ALA A 42 -9.21 13.69 -5.65
C ALA A 42 -8.35 14.86 -5.11
N MET A 43 -8.02 14.81 -3.81
CA MET A 43 -7.15 15.81 -3.16
C MET A 43 -5.65 15.45 -3.26
N GLY A 44 -5.28 14.44 -4.07
CA GLY A 44 -3.90 14.01 -4.17
C GLY A 44 -3.30 13.49 -2.86
N GLY A 45 -4.12 13.00 -1.93
CA GLY A 45 -3.69 12.53 -0.61
C GLY A 45 -3.40 13.64 0.42
N ALA A 46 -3.69 14.90 0.12
CA ALA A 46 -3.36 16.06 0.96
C ALA A 46 -4.25 16.21 2.21
N PHE A 47 -4.56 15.10 2.89
CA PHE A 47 -5.39 15.07 4.11
C PHE A 47 -4.58 14.90 5.41
N GLY A 48 -3.27 14.74 5.32
CA GLY A 48 -2.44 14.47 6.50
C GLY A 48 -2.53 15.54 7.59
N SER A 49 -2.74 16.80 7.22
CA SER A 49 -2.93 17.92 8.17
C SER A 49 -4.39 18.24 8.46
N LEU A 50 -5.30 17.92 7.54
CA LEU A 50 -6.71 18.23 7.68
C LEU A 50 -7.44 17.25 8.62
N GLY A 51 -7.12 15.97 8.54
CA GLY A 51 -7.83 14.91 9.24
C GLY A 51 -9.29 14.75 8.80
N GLY A 52 -10.07 13.95 9.55
CA GLY A 52 -11.49 13.73 9.25
C GLY A 52 -11.74 12.98 7.92
N GLU A 53 -10.78 12.13 7.53
CA GLU A 53 -10.84 11.31 6.34
C GLU A 53 -10.17 9.97 6.65
N PHE A 54 -10.88 8.84 6.39
CA PHE A 54 -10.43 7.53 6.87
C PHE A 54 -9.12 7.08 6.23
N SER A 55 -8.92 7.33 4.94
CA SER A 55 -7.69 6.92 4.25
C SER A 55 -6.46 7.66 4.77
N SER A 56 -6.62 8.88 5.28
CA SER A 56 -5.53 9.66 5.86
C SER A 56 -5.01 9.11 7.18
N LEU A 57 -5.78 8.25 7.88
CA LEU A 57 -5.37 7.64 9.14
C LEU A 57 -4.15 6.73 8.99
N SER A 58 -3.89 6.22 7.79
CA SER A 58 -2.67 5.46 7.50
C SER A 58 -1.39 6.31 7.53
N SER A 59 -1.49 7.61 7.23
CA SER A 59 -0.37 8.56 7.27
C SER A 59 -0.35 9.40 8.55
N ASN A 60 -1.53 9.77 9.06
CA ASN A 60 -1.68 10.54 10.29
C ASN A 60 -2.86 10.03 11.13
N PRO A 61 -2.65 9.09 12.06
CA PRO A 61 -3.71 8.56 12.92
C PRO A 61 -4.38 9.63 13.79
N ALA A 62 -3.69 10.72 14.13
CA ALA A 62 -4.28 11.83 14.92
C ALA A 62 -5.44 12.52 14.20
N GLY A 63 -5.53 12.37 12.86
CA GLY A 63 -6.63 12.87 12.05
C GLY A 63 -8.00 12.32 12.45
N ILE A 64 -8.08 11.21 13.20
CA ILE A 64 -9.34 10.70 13.75
C ILE A 64 -10.00 11.70 14.72
N GLY A 65 -9.21 12.54 15.39
CA GLY A 65 -9.72 13.56 16.30
C GLY A 65 -10.57 14.63 15.63
N MET A 66 -10.46 14.79 14.32
CA MET A 66 -11.19 15.78 13.53
C MET A 66 -12.61 15.34 13.14
N TYR A 67 -12.97 14.08 13.34
CA TYR A 67 -14.31 13.61 13.06
C TYR A 67 -15.35 14.25 14.01
N GLN A 68 -16.40 14.79 13.40
CA GLN A 68 -17.51 15.43 14.13
C GLN A 68 -18.72 14.51 14.25
N PHE A 69 -18.85 13.56 13.34
CA PHE A 69 -19.94 12.60 13.26
C PHE A 69 -19.35 11.20 13.04
N SER A 70 -20.14 10.18 13.38
CA SER A 70 -19.81 8.82 13.02
C SER A 70 -19.88 8.65 11.50
N GLU A 71 -18.95 7.90 10.92
CA GLU A 71 -18.83 7.73 9.47
C GLU A 71 -18.59 6.26 9.12
N PHE A 72 -19.23 5.84 8.05
CA PHE A 72 -18.93 4.58 7.36
C PHE A 72 -18.35 4.88 5.99
N THR A 73 -17.22 4.27 5.66
CA THR A 73 -16.59 4.37 4.35
C THR A 73 -16.48 3.02 3.69
N PHE A 74 -16.83 2.95 2.41
CA PHE A 74 -16.64 1.78 1.57
C PHE A 74 -16.25 2.23 0.16
N THR A 75 -15.09 1.82 -0.30
CA THR A 75 -14.56 2.22 -1.61
C THR A 75 -14.16 0.99 -2.42
N PRO A 76 -15.05 0.51 -3.29
CA PRO A 76 -14.67 -0.45 -4.32
C PRO A 76 -13.79 0.24 -5.36
N THR A 77 -12.75 -0.44 -5.82
CA THR A 77 -11.77 0.10 -6.77
C THR A 77 -11.62 -0.82 -7.97
N LEU A 78 -11.71 -0.24 -9.17
CA LEU A 78 -11.40 -0.90 -10.44
C LEU A 78 -10.05 -0.39 -10.94
N ASN A 79 -9.09 -1.29 -11.06
CA ASN A 79 -7.78 -0.99 -11.63
C ASN A 79 -7.74 -1.47 -13.08
N LEU A 80 -7.40 -0.57 -13.99
CA LEU A 80 -7.20 -0.85 -15.40
C LEU A 80 -5.74 -0.58 -15.73
N ASN A 81 -4.96 -1.64 -15.85
CA ASN A 81 -3.54 -1.53 -16.17
C ASN A 81 -3.31 -1.89 -17.64
N ARG A 82 -2.57 -1.04 -18.33
CA ARG A 82 -2.08 -1.31 -19.68
C ARG A 82 -0.56 -1.30 -19.66
N THR A 83 0.03 -2.44 -20.02
CA THR A 83 1.48 -2.57 -20.16
C THR A 83 1.85 -2.66 -21.62
N LYS A 84 2.85 -1.90 -22.04
CA LYS A 84 3.45 -2.00 -23.37
C LYS A 84 4.86 -2.53 -23.22
N SER A 85 5.17 -3.62 -23.90
CA SER A 85 6.49 -4.24 -23.93
C SER A 85 7.09 -4.17 -25.31
N TYR A 86 8.39 -3.91 -25.36
CA TYR A 86 9.19 -3.82 -26.57
C TYR A 86 10.31 -4.84 -26.49
N TYR A 87 10.39 -5.72 -27.44
CA TYR A 87 11.45 -6.71 -27.53
C TYR A 87 11.75 -7.01 -28.99
N ASN A 88 13.00 -6.83 -29.41
CA ASN A 88 13.51 -7.21 -30.74
C ASN A 88 12.58 -6.79 -31.89
N ASN A 89 12.22 -5.53 -32.01
CA ASN A 89 11.30 -4.99 -33.03
C ASN A 89 9.82 -5.45 -32.91
N SER A 90 9.48 -6.21 -31.85
CA SER A 90 8.13 -6.64 -31.56
C SER A 90 7.53 -5.75 -30.46
N HIS A 91 6.26 -5.38 -30.64
CA HIS A 91 5.51 -4.54 -29.70
C HIS A 91 4.28 -5.30 -29.23
N ILE A 92 4.18 -5.51 -27.93
CA ILE A 92 3.00 -6.14 -27.32
C ILE A 92 2.38 -5.21 -26.31
N SER A 93 1.04 -5.14 -26.37
CA SER A 93 0.24 -4.46 -25.35
C SER A 93 -0.58 -5.49 -24.60
N ASP A 94 -0.47 -5.49 -23.30
CA ASP A 94 -1.27 -6.34 -22.41
C ASP A 94 -2.19 -5.47 -21.55
N TYR A 95 -3.40 -5.95 -21.33
CA TYR A 95 -4.40 -5.28 -20.52
C TYR A 95 -4.76 -6.18 -19.34
N LYS A 96 -4.76 -5.61 -18.16
CA LYS A 96 -5.24 -6.28 -16.96
C LYS A 96 -6.24 -5.41 -16.22
N SER A 97 -7.42 -5.97 -15.98
CA SER A 97 -8.40 -5.39 -15.08
C SER A 97 -8.40 -6.15 -13.76
N GLY A 98 -8.48 -5.44 -12.66
CA GLY A 98 -8.59 -6.00 -11.32
C GLY A 98 -9.65 -5.25 -10.52
N PHE A 99 -10.41 -5.99 -9.71
CA PHE A 99 -11.33 -5.43 -8.73
C PHE A 99 -10.77 -5.67 -7.34
N ASN A 100 -10.80 -4.65 -6.51
CA ASN A 100 -10.38 -4.74 -5.10
C ASN A 100 -11.17 -3.75 -4.24
N ILE A 101 -11.01 -3.87 -2.92
CA ILE A 101 -11.56 -2.93 -1.95
C ILE A 101 -10.41 -2.01 -1.53
N GLY A 102 -10.47 -0.75 -1.95
CA GLY A 102 -9.47 0.25 -1.61
C GLY A 102 -9.56 0.73 -0.17
N ASN A 103 -10.81 0.83 0.34
CA ASN A 103 -11.07 1.27 1.70
C ASN A 103 -12.36 0.65 2.24
N LEU A 104 -12.32 0.30 3.52
CA LEU A 104 -13.49 -0.07 4.32
C LEU A 104 -13.24 0.44 5.73
N GLY A 105 -14.07 1.36 6.23
CA GLY A 105 -13.86 1.99 7.52
C GLY A 105 -15.14 2.32 8.27
N LEU A 106 -15.02 2.28 9.59
CA LEU A 106 -16.05 2.74 10.54
C LEU A 106 -15.38 3.65 11.56
N VAL A 107 -15.95 4.82 11.73
CA VAL A 107 -15.58 5.77 12.80
C VAL A 107 -16.79 6.06 13.65
N PHE A 108 -16.65 5.89 14.96
CA PHE A 108 -17.66 6.23 15.95
C PHE A 108 -17.21 7.48 16.68
N THR A 109 -18.06 8.49 16.67
CA THR A 109 -17.87 9.77 17.39
C THR A 109 -18.85 9.86 18.53
N ILE A 110 -18.36 9.93 19.76
CA ILE A 110 -19.13 10.03 20.99
C ILE A 110 -18.97 11.44 21.55
N PRO A 111 -19.97 12.31 21.45
CA PRO A 111 -19.91 13.66 22.05
C PRO A 111 -19.91 13.57 23.58
N LYS A 112 -19.17 14.47 24.24
CA LYS A 112 -19.11 14.62 25.69
C LYS A 112 -19.58 16.03 26.10
N ASN A 113 -20.68 16.13 26.86
CA ASN A 113 -21.29 17.42 27.18
C ASN A 113 -20.81 17.99 28.54
N ASN A 114 -20.31 17.14 29.47
CA ASN A 114 -19.95 17.54 30.85
C ASN A 114 -18.48 17.21 31.17
N SER A 115 -17.55 17.49 30.28
CA SER A 115 -16.13 17.17 30.45
C SER A 115 -15.30 18.17 29.65
N ASP A 116 -14.04 18.34 30.03
CA ASP A 116 -13.04 19.07 29.24
C ASP A 116 -12.81 18.45 27.85
N TRP A 117 -13.18 17.19 27.70
CA TRP A 117 -13.16 16.47 26.43
C TRP A 117 -14.44 16.75 25.64
N LYS A 118 -14.30 17.32 24.45
CA LYS A 118 -15.42 17.60 23.56
C LYS A 118 -16.03 16.35 22.96
N ARG A 119 -15.19 15.36 22.61
CA ARG A 119 -15.61 14.10 21.99
C ARG A 119 -14.55 13.01 22.13
N ILE A 120 -14.97 11.77 21.96
CA ILE A 120 -14.11 10.61 21.84
C ILE A 120 -14.39 9.98 20.49
N ASN A 121 -13.34 9.78 19.68
CA ASN A 121 -13.44 9.15 18.37
C ASN A 121 -12.71 7.80 18.40
N VAL A 122 -13.38 6.76 17.92
CA VAL A 122 -12.82 5.41 17.78
C VAL A 122 -13.08 4.94 16.36
N GLY A 123 -12.06 4.44 15.70
CA GLY A 123 -12.16 3.93 14.33
C GLY A 123 -11.59 2.55 14.17
N ILE A 124 -12.20 1.78 13.28
CA ILE A 124 -11.71 0.49 12.83
C ILE A 124 -11.91 0.37 11.32
N GLY A 125 -10.97 -0.23 10.63
CA GLY A 125 -11.14 -0.50 9.20
C GLY A 125 -9.88 -0.94 8.50
N TRP A 126 -9.98 -0.95 7.18
CA TRP A 126 -8.98 -1.40 6.24
C TRP A 126 -8.68 -0.31 5.20
N ASN A 127 -7.42 -0.02 4.98
CA ASN A 127 -6.92 0.80 3.86
C ASN A 127 -5.93 -0.01 3.03
N GLN A 128 -6.15 -0.07 1.73
CA GLN A 128 -5.18 -0.60 0.80
C GLN A 128 -4.11 0.46 0.54
N LEU A 129 -2.88 0.24 1.01
CA LEU A 129 -1.77 1.18 0.84
C LEU A 129 -1.06 1.02 -0.50
N ALA A 130 -1.06 -0.19 -1.05
CA ALA A 130 -0.43 -0.48 -2.33
C ALA A 130 -1.15 -1.62 -3.06
N ASN A 131 -1.02 -1.63 -4.38
CA ASN A 131 -1.49 -2.71 -5.23
C ASN A 131 -0.36 -3.13 -6.17
N TYR A 132 0.13 -4.35 -5.99
CA TYR A 132 1.23 -4.92 -6.79
C TYR A 132 0.69 -5.84 -7.91
N ASP A 133 -0.62 -5.84 -8.16
CA ASP A 133 -1.26 -6.66 -9.17
C ASP A 133 -1.00 -6.09 -10.57
N SER A 134 0.20 -6.31 -11.09
CA SER A 134 0.61 -5.94 -12.43
C SER A 134 1.00 -7.18 -13.24
N ARG A 135 0.71 -7.14 -14.54
CA ARG A 135 1.14 -8.18 -15.49
C ARG A 135 1.95 -7.54 -16.60
N ILE A 136 3.10 -8.12 -16.88
CA ILE A 136 3.97 -7.73 -17.99
C ILE A 136 4.12 -8.94 -18.90
N LYS A 137 3.64 -8.83 -20.14
CA LYS A 137 3.82 -9.85 -21.15
C LYS A 137 4.89 -9.37 -22.14
N ILE A 138 5.93 -10.17 -22.33
CA ILE A 138 7.01 -9.93 -23.29
C ILE A 138 7.03 -11.10 -24.26
N GLU A 139 6.85 -10.81 -25.53
CA GLU A 139 6.93 -11.80 -26.60
C GLU A 139 7.74 -11.21 -27.75
N GLY A 140 8.62 -12.01 -28.31
CA GLY A 140 9.40 -11.66 -29.49
C GLY A 140 10.13 -12.88 -30.04
N ARG A 141 10.44 -12.81 -31.33
CA ARG A 141 11.21 -13.87 -31.99
C ARG A 141 12.68 -13.46 -31.99
N ASN A 142 13.50 -14.31 -31.45
CA ASN A 142 14.95 -14.20 -31.58
C ASN A 142 15.42 -15.16 -32.68
N SER A 143 16.07 -14.64 -33.71
CA SER A 143 16.60 -15.43 -34.83
C SER A 143 18.10 -15.70 -34.73
N THR A 144 18.78 -15.16 -33.73
CA THR A 144 20.24 -15.18 -33.60
C THR A 144 20.76 -16.06 -32.48
N SER A 145 19.92 -16.39 -31.48
CA SER A 145 20.30 -17.28 -30.40
C SER A 145 19.09 -18.07 -29.88
N SER A 146 19.34 -19.22 -29.31
CA SER A 146 18.37 -20.10 -28.65
C SER A 146 18.68 -20.18 -27.15
N ILE A 147 17.66 -20.42 -26.33
CA ILE A 147 17.84 -20.73 -24.88
C ILE A 147 18.52 -22.10 -24.70
N ALA A 148 18.57 -22.91 -25.78
CA ALA A 148 19.14 -24.26 -25.76
C ALA A 148 20.61 -24.34 -26.25
N ASP A 149 21.22 -23.19 -26.51
CA ASP A 149 22.66 -23.14 -26.93
C ASP A 149 23.56 -22.98 -25.71
#